data_2a5e4f4505f754024191f4d4e10c6aa9
#
_entry.id   2a5e4f4505f754024191f4d4e10c6aa9
#
_cell.length_a   1.000
_cell.length_b   1.000
_cell.length_c   1.000
_cell.angle_alpha   90.00
_cell.angle_beta   90.00
_cell.angle_gamma   90.00
#
_symmetry.space_group_name_H-M   'P 1'
#
loop_
_entity.id
_entity.type
_entity.pdbx_description
1 polymer ?
#
loop_
_entity_poly.entity_id
_entity_poly.type
_entity_poly.pdbx_seq_one_letter_code
_entity_poly.pdbx_strand_id
1 'polypeptide(L)'
;MSMKRSLYWVNKDLRLNDNLALNLASKSDKLLCVYVVDKKWFEENNYQSKPLGDNRWHFLQSCLSDFNESLLTLGQQLYIVYGDTLSTLASLCEKYQITDVITTCLPGTTENKITARLIERFPKISVNKVEQFTLFTQELLPFELQQLPNSYSKFRKLMTEIVPPRISQTINHLPEMFKDMPSPTLFRPQWLPDSPYKNVKKGHTFYGGERAGQEQLNHYFSSDLPLNYKQVRNNLDGWKSSSKLSPWLGYGCISPRQVFDAIIAFEAERGKNSSTECLYLEILWREYFQWLHFKMGIKTYQFKGLSQQAPLTTFYPERFNKWCLGNTPYPLVNAFMIELKETGYLSNRGRQITASCLVNELSIDWRYGAAWFEEQLVDYDAAVNWGNWQYIAGVGADPRGGRHFNIEKQTTLYDPDSTYQIKWTLACDINKLSNQPLDSLDAADWPVVLPSSNDE
;
A
#
# COMPACT_ATOMS: atom_id res chain seq x y z
N MET A 1 8.94 8.77 -40.46
CA MET A 1 8.67 7.99 -39.24
C MET A 1 7.17 8.05 -38.99
N SER A 2 6.54 6.95 -38.58
CA SER A 2 5.12 6.96 -38.21
C SER A 2 4.94 7.79 -36.93
N MET A 3 3.84 8.55 -36.85
CA MET A 3 3.50 9.36 -35.67
C MET A 3 3.37 8.46 -34.44
N LYS A 4 4.10 8.75 -33.38
CA LYS A 4 4.07 8.01 -32.11
C LYS A 4 2.91 8.51 -31.23
N ARG A 5 1.88 7.66 -31.05
CA ARG A 5 0.67 7.93 -30.28
C ARG A 5 0.69 7.09 -29.01
N SER A 6 0.97 7.73 -27.87
CA SER A 6 1.13 7.00 -26.62
C SER A 6 -0.05 7.17 -25.67
N LEU A 7 -0.38 6.08 -25.00
CA LEU A 7 -1.26 6.04 -23.86
C LEU A 7 -0.40 5.79 -22.61
N TYR A 8 -0.37 6.76 -21.69
CA TYR A 8 0.22 6.59 -20.38
C TYR A 8 -0.85 6.09 -19.40
N TRP A 9 -0.82 4.79 -19.11
CA TRP A 9 -1.67 4.20 -18.09
C TRP A 9 -1.08 4.43 -16.71
N VAL A 10 -1.59 5.47 -16.05
CA VAL A 10 -1.18 5.92 -14.73
C VAL A 10 -1.65 4.92 -13.67
N ASN A 11 -0.77 4.54 -12.76
CA ASN A 11 -1.04 3.61 -11.66
C ASN A 11 -0.55 4.16 -10.31
N LYS A 12 0.58 3.64 -9.84
CA LYS A 12 1.25 4.01 -8.59
C LYS A 12 2.41 5.00 -8.85
N ASP A 13 2.11 6.06 -9.58
CA ASP A 13 3.08 7.05 -10.07
C ASP A 13 2.44 8.45 -10.23
N LEU A 14 1.58 8.81 -9.26
CA LEU A 14 0.81 10.05 -9.24
C LEU A 14 1.69 11.27 -8.86
N ARG A 15 2.72 11.55 -9.70
CA ARG A 15 3.69 12.63 -9.53
C ARG A 15 4.32 13.06 -10.86
N LEU A 16 4.85 14.28 -10.92
CA LEU A 16 5.69 14.75 -12.03
C LEU A 16 7.19 14.51 -11.77
N ASN A 17 7.63 14.70 -10.52
CA ASN A 17 9.03 14.56 -10.15
C ASN A 17 9.43 13.09 -10.07
N ASP A 18 10.61 12.77 -10.60
CA ASP A 18 11.14 11.41 -10.62
C ASP A 18 10.17 10.38 -11.23
N ASN A 19 9.50 10.74 -12.32
CA ASN A 19 8.55 9.89 -13.04
C ASN A 19 9.14 9.43 -14.38
N LEU A 20 9.79 8.26 -14.39
CA LEU A 20 10.44 7.70 -15.57
C LEU A 20 9.43 7.28 -16.64
N ALA A 21 8.24 6.81 -16.25
CA ALA A 21 7.19 6.42 -17.19
C ALA A 21 6.63 7.65 -17.93
N LEU A 22 6.33 8.73 -17.20
CA LEU A 22 5.90 9.99 -17.81
C LEU A 22 7.02 10.64 -18.64
N ASN A 23 8.29 10.50 -18.21
CA ASN A 23 9.45 10.94 -18.98
C ASN A 23 9.59 10.15 -20.31
N LEU A 24 9.31 8.85 -20.30
CA LEU A 24 9.24 8.07 -21.55
C LEU A 24 8.06 8.54 -22.42
N ALA A 25 6.90 8.80 -21.82
CA ALA A 25 5.70 9.26 -22.51
C ALA A 25 5.88 10.66 -23.14
N SER A 26 6.69 11.53 -22.52
CA SER A 26 6.97 12.88 -23.04
C SER A 26 7.69 12.89 -24.40
N LYS A 27 8.26 11.77 -24.82
CA LYS A 27 8.94 11.60 -26.13
C LYS A 27 8.00 11.21 -27.27
N SER A 28 6.70 11.25 -27.06
CA SER A 28 5.69 10.91 -28.08
C SER A 28 5.25 12.15 -28.87
N ASP A 29 4.58 11.94 -30.01
CA ASP A 29 4.00 13.05 -30.79
C ASP A 29 2.63 13.46 -30.22
N LYS A 30 1.87 12.47 -29.71
CA LYS A 30 0.58 12.67 -29.03
C LYS A 30 0.53 11.81 -27.77
N LEU A 31 -0.04 12.34 -26.70
CA LEU A 31 -0.12 11.67 -25.41
C LEU A 31 -1.54 11.68 -24.85
N LEU A 32 -1.97 10.52 -24.33
CA LEU A 32 -3.20 10.33 -23.55
C LEU A 32 -2.80 9.84 -22.16
N CYS A 33 -2.99 10.66 -21.13
CA CYS A 33 -2.81 10.25 -19.74
C CYS A 33 -4.13 9.69 -19.19
N VAL A 34 -4.15 8.45 -18.75
CA VAL A 34 -5.37 7.74 -18.33
C VAL A 34 -5.18 7.12 -16.95
N TYR A 35 -6.16 7.33 -16.07
CA TYR A 35 -6.33 6.58 -14.84
C TYR A 35 -7.66 5.84 -14.88
N VAL A 36 -7.65 4.53 -14.68
CA VAL A 36 -8.87 3.73 -14.65
C VAL A 36 -9.20 3.39 -13.19
N VAL A 37 -10.35 3.87 -12.75
CA VAL A 37 -10.98 3.47 -11.49
C VAL A 37 -11.73 2.17 -11.76
N ASP A 38 -11.16 1.03 -11.39
CA ASP A 38 -11.75 -0.27 -11.70
C ASP A 38 -12.99 -0.51 -10.83
N LYS A 39 -14.09 -0.88 -11.47
CA LYS A 39 -15.37 -1.13 -10.79
C LYS A 39 -15.27 -2.23 -9.72
N LYS A 40 -14.38 -3.19 -9.92
CA LYS A 40 -14.13 -4.31 -8.98
C LYS A 40 -13.56 -3.86 -7.64
N TRP A 41 -13.00 -2.63 -7.56
CA TRP A 41 -12.52 -2.11 -6.29
C TRP A 41 -13.63 -1.82 -5.29
N PHE A 42 -14.89 -1.69 -5.77
CA PHE A 42 -16.07 -1.39 -4.97
C PHE A 42 -17.01 -2.60 -4.81
N GLU A 43 -16.64 -3.75 -5.37
CA GLU A 43 -17.35 -5.01 -5.25
C GLU A 43 -16.74 -5.84 -4.12
N GLU A 44 -17.56 -6.56 -3.36
CA GLU A 44 -17.07 -7.47 -2.33
C GLU A 44 -16.30 -8.65 -2.96
N ASN A 45 -15.15 -8.94 -2.37
CA ASN A 45 -14.32 -10.07 -2.74
C ASN A 45 -14.65 -11.33 -1.90
N ASN A 46 -13.91 -12.41 -2.12
CA ASN A 46 -14.08 -13.66 -1.39
C ASN A 46 -13.79 -13.56 0.13
N TYR A 47 -13.27 -12.46 0.60
CA TYR A 47 -12.99 -12.17 2.01
C TYR A 47 -14.04 -11.26 2.65
N GLN A 48 -15.21 -11.06 2.00
CA GLN A 48 -16.27 -10.19 2.47
C GLN A 48 -15.81 -8.74 2.69
N SER A 49 -14.90 -8.28 1.86
CA SER A 49 -14.23 -6.97 1.96
C SER A 49 -14.15 -6.35 0.56
N LYS A 50 -14.25 -5.03 0.47
CA LYS A 50 -14.04 -4.30 -0.78
C LYS A 50 -12.55 -3.99 -0.92
N PRO A 51 -11.95 -4.13 -2.10
CA PRO A 51 -10.55 -3.77 -2.29
C PRO A 51 -10.23 -2.29 -2.02
N LEU A 52 -11.22 -1.40 -2.01
CA LEU A 52 -11.05 0.03 -1.79
C LEU A 52 -12.15 0.58 -0.89
N GLY A 53 -11.83 0.87 0.37
CA GLY A 53 -12.72 1.51 1.33
C GLY A 53 -12.71 3.04 1.25
N ASP A 54 -13.58 3.67 2.04
CA ASP A 54 -13.86 5.11 1.97
C ASP A 54 -12.64 5.98 2.21
N ASN A 55 -11.86 5.72 3.27
CA ASN A 55 -10.65 6.50 3.58
C ASN A 55 -9.63 6.46 2.44
N ARG A 56 -9.40 5.26 1.86
CA ARG A 56 -8.53 5.08 0.71
C ARG A 56 -9.04 5.80 -0.53
N TRP A 57 -10.34 5.72 -0.78
CA TRP A 57 -10.94 6.39 -1.93
C TRP A 57 -10.77 7.91 -1.87
N HIS A 58 -11.02 8.51 -0.71
CA HIS A 58 -10.83 9.95 -0.52
C HIS A 58 -9.37 10.38 -0.71
N PHE A 59 -8.43 9.60 -0.15
CA PHE A 59 -7.01 9.86 -0.35
C PHE A 59 -6.63 9.75 -1.84
N LEU A 60 -7.10 8.73 -2.53
CA LEU A 60 -6.87 8.55 -3.97
C LEU A 60 -7.48 9.69 -4.79
N GLN A 61 -8.69 10.14 -4.48
CA GLN A 61 -9.29 11.29 -5.16
C GLN A 61 -8.43 12.54 -5.04
N SER A 62 -7.90 12.81 -3.84
CA SER A 62 -6.97 13.93 -3.62
C SER A 62 -5.69 13.78 -4.45
N CYS A 63 -5.14 12.55 -4.54
CA CYS A 63 -3.97 12.27 -5.38
C CYS A 63 -4.25 12.52 -6.87
N LEU A 64 -5.41 12.07 -7.36
CA LEU A 64 -5.81 12.23 -8.76
C LEU A 64 -6.06 13.71 -9.11
N SER A 65 -6.67 14.47 -8.19
CA SER A 65 -6.89 15.91 -8.36
C SER A 65 -5.56 16.66 -8.44
N ASP A 66 -4.67 16.43 -7.49
CA ASP A 66 -3.33 17.07 -7.45
C ASP A 66 -2.50 16.75 -8.70
N PHE A 67 -2.50 15.48 -9.12
CA PHE A 67 -1.77 15.08 -10.32
C PHE A 67 -2.37 15.68 -11.59
N ASN A 68 -3.70 15.74 -11.71
CA ASN A 68 -4.37 16.40 -12.83
C ASN A 68 -4.05 17.90 -12.88
N GLU A 69 -4.09 18.61 -11.75
CA GLU A 69 -3.67 20.02 -11.66
C GLU A 69 -2.23 20.20 -12.14
N SER A 70 -1.34 19.31 -11.74
CA SER A 70 0.06 19.32 -12.18
C SER A 70 0.21 19.09 -13.69
N LEU A 71 -0.55 18.15 -14.27
CA LEU A 71 -0.58 17.91 -15.73
C LEU A 71 -1.12 19.10 -16.51
N LEU A 72 -2.14 19.79 -15.98
CA LEU A 72 -2.72 20.99 -16.60
C LEU A 72 -1.69 22.10 -16.76
N THR A 73 -0.74 22.27 -15.82
CA THR A 73 0.35 23.25 -15.96
C THR A 73 1.29 22.95 -17.13
N LEU A 74 1.29 21.71 -17.61
CA LEU A 74 2.09 21.25 -18.76
C LEU A 74 1.27 21.08 -20.05
N GLY A 75 0.04 21.62 -20.07
CA GLY A 75 -0.86 21.54 -21.23
C GLY A 75 -1.47 20.15 -21.44
N GLN A 76 -1.43 19.28 -20.42
CA GLN A 76 -2.02 17.94 -20.42
C GLN A 76 -3.15 17.84 -19.41
N GLN A 77 -3.95 16.78 -19.49
CA GLN A 77 -4.95 16.44 -18.47
C GLN A 77 -4.98 14.94 -18.20
N LEU A 78 -5.43 14.56 -17.00
CA LEU A 78 -5.66 13.18 -16.64
C LEU A 78 -7.08 12.77 -17.01
N TYR A 79 -7.22 11.81 -17.90
CA TYR A 79 -8.51 11.20 -18.23
C TYR A 79 -8.84 10.11 -17.22
N ILE A 80 -9.78 10.39 -16.32
CA ILE A 80 -10.21 9.47 -15.27
C ILE A 80 -11.46 8.74 -15.73
N VAL A 81 -11.40 7.41 -15.80
CA VAL A 81 -12.50 6.56 -16.30
C VAL A 81 -12.90 5.56 -15.23
N TYR A 82 -14.20 5.42 -14.98
CA TYR A 82 -14.75 4.33 -14.18
C TYR A 82 -15.20 3.18 -15.09
N GLY A 83 -14.68 1.97 -14.84
CA GLY A 83 -15.04 0.81 -15.66
C GLY A 83 -14.16 -0.41 -15.42
N ASP A 84 -14.28 -1.42 -16.28
CA ASP A 84 -13.33 -2.54 -16.35
C ASP A 84 -12.04 -2.06 -17.00
N THR A 85 -10.93 -2.23 -16.33
CA THR A 85 -9.64 -1.67 -16.76
C THR A 85 -9.21 -2.16 -18.14
N LEU A 86 -9.27 -3.48 -18.39
CA LEU A 86 -8.84 -4.04 -19.66
C LEU A 86 -9.69 -3.54 -20.83
N SER A 87 -11.02 -3.58 -20.67
CA SER A 87 -11.97 -3.13 -21.69
C SER A 87 -11.82 -1.64 -22.00
N THR A 88 -11.61 -0.82 -20.96
CA THR A 88 -11.39 0.62 -21.07
C THR A 88 -10.11 0.91 -21.86
N LEU A 89 -8.98 0.34 -21.47
CA LEU A 89 -7.71 0.54 -22.14
C LEU A 89 -7.78 0.06 -23.60
N ALA A 90 -8.39 -1.10 -23.85
CA ALA A 90 -8.56 -1.62 -25.21
C ALA A 90 -9.37 -0.68 -26.10
N SER A 91 -10.50 -0.17 -25.61
CA SER A 91 -11.34 0.79 -26.34
C SER A 91 -10.59 2.09 -26.67
N LEU A 92 -9.80 2.59 -25.70
CA LEU A 92 -8.97 3.79 -25.93
C LEU A 92 -7.84 3.54 -26.93
N CYS A 93 -7.21 2.37 -26.91
CA CYS A 93 -6.21 1.98 -27.91
C CYS A 93 -6.77 1.98 -29.33
N GLU A 94 -7.97 1.42 -29.51
CA GLU A 94 -8.67 1.41 -30.80
C GLU A 94 -9.08 2.81 -31.23
N LYS A 95 -9.77 3.56 -30.35
CA LYS A 95 -10.31 4.89 -30.66
C LYS A 95 -9.23 5.88 -31.10
N TYR A 96 -8.12 5.93 -30.36
CA TYR A 96 -7.04 6.89 -30.61
C TYR A 96 -5.88 6.32 -31.44
N GLN A 97 -6.02 5.08 -31.94
CA GLN A 97 -4.99 4.40 -32.76
C GLN A 97 -3.63 4.44 -32.04
N ILE A 98 -3.62 4.03 -30.77
CA ILE A 98 -2.43 4.03 -29.93
C ILE A 98 -1.37 3.09 -30.52
N THR A 99 -0.11 3.54 -30.53
CA THR A 99 1.05 2.75 -30.94
C THR A 99 1.85 2.22 -29.77
N ASP A 100 1.80 2.94 -28.65
CA ASP A 100 2.58 2.63 -27.44
C ASP A 100 1.72 2.78 -26.18
N VAL A 101 1.69 1.77 -25.35
CA VAL A 101 1.18 1.85 -23.96
C VAL A 101 2.37 1.90 -23.02
N ILE A 102 2.38 2.90 -22.13
CA ILE A 102 3.45 3.11 -21.14
C ILE A 102 2.82 3.04 -19.77
N THR A 103 3.42 2.28 -18.85
CA THR A 103 2.92 2.12 -17.48
C THR A 103 4.05 1.78 -16.52
N THR A 104 3.84 2.00 -15.23
CA THR A 104 4.77 1.58 -14.18
C THR A 104 4.74 0.07 -14.01
N CYS A 105 5.93 -0.55 -13.93
CA CYS A 105 6.09 -1.96 -13.58
C CYS A 105 5.74 -2.17 -12.10
N LEU A 106 4.65 -2.90 -11.84
CA LEU A 106 4.18 -3.22 -10.50
C LEU A 106 4.24 -4.74 -10.27
N PRO A 107 4.48 -5.19 -9.04
CA PRO A 107 4.48 -6.62 -8.71
C PRO A 107 3.07 -7.23 -8.70
N GLY A 108 2.01 -6.39 -8.77
CA GLY A 108 0.62 -6.80 -8.71
C GLY A 108 0.22 -7.79 -9.80
N THR A 109 -0.49 -8.84 -9.43
CA THR A 109 -0.92 -9.88 -10.38
C THR A 109 -1.99 -9.39 -11.33
N THR A 110 -2.83 -8.44 -10.90
CA THR A 110 -3.92 -7.87 -11.72
C THR A 110 -3.35 -7.02 -12.86
N GLU A 111 -2.45 -6.09 -12.57
CA GLU A 111 -1.81 -5.22 -13.55
C GLU A 111 -1.01 -6.03 -14.58
N ASN A 112 -0.30 -7.06 -14.11
CA ASN A 112 0.45 -7.95 -15.00
C ASN A 112 -0.45 -8.78 -15.91
N LYS A 113 -1.62 -9.25 -15.44
CA LYS A 113 -2.62 -9.94 -16.26
C LYS A 113 -3.24 -8.99 -17.31
N ILE A 114 -3.51 -7.75 -16.93
CA ILE A 114 -4.06 -6.74 -17.85
C ILE A 114 -3.06 -6.44 -18.97
N THR A 115 -1.79 -6.19 -18.62
CA THR A 115 -0.74 -5.94 -19.63
C THR A 115 -0.53 -7.13 -20.56
N ALA A 116 -0.53 -8.36 -20.05
CA ALA A 116 -0.41 -9.57 -20.87
C ALA A 116 -1.56 -9.68 -21.89
N ARG A 117 -2.81 -9.47 -21.44
CA ARG A 117 -3.99 -9.50 -22.30
C ARG A 117 -4.02 -8.35 -23.32
N LEU A 118 -3.50 -7.17 -22.97
CA LEU A 118 -3.33 -6.08 -23.94
C LEU A 118 -2.34 -6.45 -25.05
N ILE A 119 -1.21 -7.08 -24.71
CA ILE A 119 -0.21 -7.55 -25.67
C ILE A 119 -0.84 -8.60 -26.61
N GLU A 120 -1.58 -9.56 -26.07
CA GLU A 120 -2.28 -10.58 -26.87
C GLU A 120 -3.29 -9.97 -27.83
N ARG A 121 -4.09 -9.02 -27.35
CA ARG A 121 -5.14 -8.36 -28.16
C ARG A 121 -4.57 -7.43 -29.23
N PHE A 122 -3.46 -6.76 -28.94
CA PHE A 122 -2.87 -5.74 -29.80
C PHE A 122 -1.38 -6.02 -30.07
N PRO A 123 -1.04 -7.04 -30.85
CA PRO A 123 0.35 -7.46 -31.06
C PRO A 123 1.23 -6.41 -31.77
N LYS A 124 0.61 -5.37 -32.36
CA LYS A 124 1.32 -4.25 -33.01
C LYS A 124 1.57 -3.07 -32.04
N ILE A 125 0.96 -3.05 -30.87
CA ILE A 125 1.18 -2.00 -29.87
C ILE A 125 2.39 -2.38 -29.01
N SER A 126 3.31 -1.44 -28.85
CA SER A 126 4.41 -1.58 -27.90
C SER A 126 3.90 -1.34 -26.47
N VAL A 127 4.09 -2.29 -25.55
CA VAL A 127 3.75 -2.13 -24.14
C VAL A 127 5.02 -2.00 -23.31
N ASN A 128 5.26 -0.80 -22.78
CA ASN A 128 6.46 -0.44 -22.03
C ASN A 128 6.15 -0.40 -20.53
N LYS A 129 6.66 -1.38 -19.78
CA LYS A 129 6.62 -1.39 -18.31
C LYS A 129 7.90 -0.76 -17.74
N VAL A 130 7.75 0.35 -17.03
CA VAL A 130 8.87 1.15 -16.52
C VAL A 130 9.09 0.86 -15.04
N GLU A 131 10.30 0.45 -14.67
CA GLU A 131 10.70 0.19 -13.29
C GLU A 131 10.98 1.51 -12.54
N GLN A 132 10.08 1.93 -11.70
CA GLN A 132 10.19 3.16 -10.91
C GLN A 132 9.45 3.12 -9.56
N PHE A 133 8.74 2.03 -9.28
CA PHE A 133 8.03 1.86 -8.01
C PHE A 133 8.93 1.31 -6.91
N THR A 134 10.02 0.65 -7.29
CA THR A 134 11.08 0.14 -6.43
C THR A 134 12.21 1.15 -6.28
N LEU A 135 13.02 1.02 -5.23
CA LEU A 135 14.21 1.83 -5.01
C LEU A 135 15.30 1.48 -6.02
N PHE A 136 15.46 0.19 -6.33
CA PHE A 136 16.41 -0.34 -7.32
C PHE A 136 15.66 -0.83 -8.56
N THR A 137 16.34 -0.91 -9.68
CA THR A 137 15.88 -1.68 -10.86
C THR A 137 16.30 -3.14 -10.71
N GLN A 138 15.64 -4.04 -11.45
CA GLN A 138 16.00 -5.46 -11.42
C GLN A 138 17.45 -5.70 -11.83
N GLU A 139 17.98 -4.91 -12.74
CA GLU A 139 19.37 -5.00 -13.22
C GLU A 139 20.41 -4.67 -12.14
N LEU A 140 20.03 -3.86 -11.14
CA LEU A 140 20.91 -3.50 -10.02
C LEU A 140 20.92 -4.54 -8.89
N LEU A 141 20.04 -5.55 -8.95
CA LEU A 141 20.04 -6.59 -7.95
C LEU A 141 21.30 -7.46 -8.12
N PRO A 142 22.07 -7.75 -7.05
CA PRO A 142 23.27 -8.59 -7.12
C PRO A 142 22.95 -10.09 -7.21
N PHE A 143 21.76 -10.44 -7.68
CA PHE A 143 21.25 -11.80 -7.85
C PHE A 143 20.10 -11.82 -8.86
N GLU A 144 19.87 -12.94 -9.50
CA GLU A 144 18.67 -13.16 -10.30
C GLU A 144 17.41 -13.16 -9.43
N LEU A 145 16.29 -12.63 -9.93
CA LEU A 145 15.04 -12.52 -9.16
C LEU A 145 14.61 -13.85 -8.52
N GLN A 146 14.78 -14.96 -9.23
CA GLN A 146 14.46 -16.30 -8.72
C GLN A 146 15.37 -16.73 -7.55
N GLN A 147 16.55 -16.12 -7.42
CA GLN A 147 17.52 -16.35 -6.35
C GLN A 147 17.37 -15.36 -5.19
N LEU A 148 16.33 -14.51 -5.20
CA LEU A 148 16.05 -13.59 -4.09
C LEU A 148 16.12 -14.33 -2.76
N PRO A 149 16.89 -13.82 -1.78
CA PRO A 149 17.04 -14.46 -0.47
C PRO A 149 15.69 -14.65 0.25
N ASN A 150 15.54 -15.80 0.93
CA ASN A 150 14.31 -16.13 1.67
C ASN A 150 14.22 -15.41 3.03
N SER A 151 15.12 -14.47 3.33
CA SER A 151 15.03 -13.64 4.53
C SER A 151 15.56 -12.24 4.29
N TYR A 152 14.91 -11.27 4.93
CA TYR A 152 15.32 -9.87 4.87
C TYR A 152 16.77 -9.63 5.30
N SER A 153 17.26 -10.32 6.35
CA SER A 153 18.63 -10.13 6.84
C SER A 153 19.68 -10.49 5.78
N LYS A 154 19.44 -11.55 5.00
CA LYS A 154 20.32 -11.94 3.89
C LYS A 154 20.20 -10.93 2.73
N PHE A 155 18.96 -10.52 2.38
CA PHE A 155 18.73 -9.50 1.37
C PHE A 155 19.44 -8.20 1.72
N ARG A 156 19.23 -7.67 2.94
CA ARG A 156 19.91 -6.46 3.42
C ARG A 156 21.42 -6.52 3.25
N LYS A 157 22.04 -7.64 3.64
CA LYS A 157 23.49 -7.81 3.54
C LYS A 157 23.98 -7.71 2.09
N LEU A 158 23.27 -8.28 1.14
CA LEU A 158 23.60 -8.21 -0.28
C LEU A 158 23.41 -6.81 -0.87
N MET A 159 22.41 -6.05 -0.37
CA MET A 159 22.12 -4.71 -0.87
C MET A 159 22.94 -3.58 -0.22
N THR A 160 23.76 -3.87 0.78
CA THR A 160 24.48 -2.85 1.57
C THR A 160 25.42 -1.98 0.71
N GLU A 161 26.02 -2.54 -0.34
CA GLU A 161 26.97 -1.83 -1.21
C GLU A 161 26.35 -1.32 -2.51
N ILE A 162 25.08 -1.62 -2.74
CA ILE A 162 24.37 -1.20 -3.95
C ILE A 162 23.83 0.22 -3.76
N VAL A 163 24.24 1.11 -4.64
CA VAL A 163 23.78 2.51 -4.62
C VAL A 163 22.50 2.64 -5.46
N PRO A 164 21.42 3.18 -4.89
CA PRO A 164 20.21 3.44 -5.65
C PRO A 164 20.43 4.41 -6.83
N PRO A 165 19.67 4.31 -7.92
CA PRO A 165 19.73 5.27 -9.02
C PRO A 165 19.37 6.68 -8.52
N ARG A 166 19.98 7.70 -9.11
CA ARG A 166 19.61 9.08 -8.85
C ARG A 166 18.19 9.38 -9.31
N ILE A 167 17.55 10.35 -8.67
CA ILE A 167 16.25 10.86 -9.13
C ILE A 167 16.35 11.41 -10.55
N SER A 168 15.30 11.20 -11.32
CA SER A 168 15.20 11.75 -12.68
C SER A 168 14.88 13.24 -12.65
N GLN A 169 15.21 13.93 -13.73
CA GLN A 169 14.84 15.34 -13.88
C GLN A 169 13.33 15.52 -13.93
N THR A 170 12.85 16.62 -13.40
CA THR A 170 11.45 17.03 -13.50
C THR A 170 11.06 17.30 -14.95
N ILE A 171 9.88 16.85 -15.33
CA ILE A 171 9.33 17.01 -16.68
C ILE A 171 8.79 18.44 -16.81
N ASN A 172 9.25 19.18 -17.82
CA ASN A 172 8.84 20.55 -18.07
C ASN A 172 7.98 20.71 -19.34
N HIS A 173 7.81 19.65 -20.11
CA HIS A 173 7.03 19.67 -21.33
C HIS A 173 6.41 18.30 -21.61
N LEU A 174 5.16 18.30 -22.05
CA LEU A 174 4.44 17.10 -22.49
C LEU A 174 3.92 17.30 -23.92
N PRO A 175 3.75 16.21 -24.69
CA PRO A 175 3.16 16.27 -26.02
C PRO A 175 1.72 16.80 -26.01
N GLU A 176 1.22 17.24 -27.15
CA GLU A 176 -0.16 17.65 -27.27
C GLU A 176 -1.16 16.53 -26.96
N MET A 177 -2.28 16.90 -26.38
CA MET A 177 -3.43 16.03 -26.19
C MET A 177 -4.05 15.58 -27.52
N PHE A 178 -4.80 14.48 -27.47
CA PHE A 178 -5.70 14.14 -28.55
C PHE A 178 -6.87 15.13 -28.61
N LYS A 179 -7.33 15.45 -29.81
CA LYS A 179 -8.59 16.17 -30.02
C LYS A 179 -9.74 15.27 -29.58
N ASP A 180 -10.84 15.87 -29.14
CA ASP A 180 -12.07 15.17 -28.74
C ASP A 180 -11.94 14.32 -27.45
N MET A 181 -11.05 14.72 -26.55
CA MET A 181 -11.02 14.17 -25.20
C MET A 181 -12.18 14.76 -24.39
N PRO A 182 -12.98 13.91 -23.70
CA PRO A 182 -13.98 14.41 -22.77
C PRO A 182 -13.32 15.13 -21.59
N SER A 183 -14.01 16.09 -21.04
CA SER A 183 -13.55 16.75 -19.80
C SER A 183 -13.36 15.72 -18.69
N PRO A 184 -12.30 15.81 -17.87
CA PRO A 184 -12.09 14.90 -16.78
C PRO A 184 -13.25 15.04 -15.79
N THR A 185 -13.99 13.95 -15.60
CA THR A 185 -15.05 13.88 -14.60
C THR A 185 -14.52 13.06 -13.43
N LEU A 186 -14.34 13.70 -12.29
CA LEU A 186 -14.07 12.96 -11.06
C LEU A 186 -15.28 12.08 -10.75
N PHE A 187 -15.14 10.78 -10.96
CA PHE A 187 -16.15 9.82 -10.59
C PHE A 187 -16.31 9.82 -9.07
N ARG A 188 -17.54 9.97 -8.62
CA ARG A 188 -17.91 9.83 -7.20
C ARG A 188 -19.02 8.79 -7.09
N PRO A 189 -18.79 7.66 -6.42
CA PRO A 189 -19.87 6.73 -6.13
C PRO A 189 -20.98 7.42 -5.34
N GLN A 190 -22.24 7.23 -5.72
CA GLN A 190 -23.39 7.89 -5.07
C GLN A 190 -23.54 7.51 -3.59
N TRP A 191 -23.02 6.35 -3.20
CA TRP A 191 -23.06 5.83 -1.81
C TRP A 191 -21.92 6.39 -0.93
N LEU A 192 -20.97 7.13 -1.50
CA LEU A 192 -19.83 7.64 -0.74
C LEU A 192 -20.24 8.87 0.07
N PRO A 193 -20.02 8.92 1.38
CA PRO A 193 -20.31 10.10 2.21
C PRO A 193 -19.47 11.31 1.77
N ASP A 194 -19.99 12.51 2.01
CA ASP A 194 -19.35 13.76 1.57
C ASP A 194 -17.96 14.03 2.11
N SER A 195 -17.62 13.47 3.26
CA SER A 195 -16.28 13.45 3.82
C SER A 195 -16.19 12.42 4.95
N PRO A 196 -15.23 11.50 4.96
CA PRO A 196 -14.97 10.62 6.09
C PRO A 196 -14.39 11.40 7.29
N TYR A 197 -13.84 12.60 7.05
CA TYR A 197 -13.09 13.37 8.03
C TYR A 197 -13.94 14.33 8.86
N LYS A 198 -15.28 14.20 8.86
CA LYS A 198 -16.16 15.11 9.63
C LYS A 198 -15.83 15.13 11.13
N ASN A 199 -15.24 14.06 11.67
CA ASN A 199 -14.96 13.90 13.09
C ASN A 199 -13.47 13.81 13.43
N VAL A 200 -12.55 13.85 12.46
CA VAL A 200 -11.11 13.79 12.75
C VAL A 200 -10.63 15.17 13.17
N LYS A 201 -10.07 15.26 14.38
CA LYS A 201 -9.46 16.50 14.87
C LYS A 201 -8.40 16.98 13.88
N LYS A 202 -8.45 18.26 13.47
CA LYS A 202 -7.44 18.91 12.61
C LYS A 202 -6.04 18.55 13.09
N GLY A 203 -5.21 17.97 12.21
CA GLY A 203 -3.82 17.63 12.48
C GLY A 203 -3.41 16.17 12.29
N HIS A 204 -4.36 15.26 12.01
CA HIS A 204 -4.07 13.83 11.81
C HIS A 204 -4.63 13.27 10.51
N THR A 205 -4.92 14.10 9.52
CA THR A 205 -5.52 13.70 8.24
C THR A 205 -4.45 13.69 7.16
N PHE A 206 -4.37 12.59 6.43
CA PHE A 206 -3.53 12.50 5.24
C PHE A 206 -4.23 13.12 4.04
N TYR A 207 -3.62 14.13 3.44
CA TYR A 207 -4.06 14.67 2.16
C TYR A 207 -3.25 14.03 1.03
N GLY A 208 -3.95 13.53 0.00
CA GLY A 208 -3.29 12.92 -1.16
C GLY A 208 -2.64 13.96 -2.07
N GLY A 209 -1.68 13.50 -2.89
CA GLY A 209 -1.02 14.30 -3.92
C GLY A 209 0.48 14.45 -3.72
N GLU A 210 1.19 14.79 -4.80
CA GLU A 210 2.63 14.99 -4.81
C GLU A 210 3.03 16.18 -3.91
N ARG A 211 2.29 17.29 -3.99
CA ARG A 211 2.56 18.50 -3.18
C ARG A 211 2.53 18.19 -1.69
N ALA A 212 1.46 17.54 -1.22
CA ALA A 212 1.34 17.16 0.18
C ALA A 212 2.42 16.14 0.61
N GLY A 213 2.78 15.21 -0.27
CA GLY A 213 3.87 14.26 -0.03
C GLY A 213 5.23 14.95 0.10
N GLN A 214 5.54 15.93 -0.76
CA GLN A 214 6.76 16.70 -0.70
C GLN A 214 6.81 17.64 0.54
N GLU A 215 5.69 18.25 0.91
CA GLU A 215 5.58 19.03 2.14
C GLU A 215 5.88 18.17 3.37
N GLN A 216 5.32 16.97 3.47
CA GLN A 216 5.61 16.05 4.56
C GLN A 216 7.06 15.58 4.56
N LEU A 217 7.62 15.26 3.40
CA LEU A 217 9.04 14.88 3.24
C LEU A 217 9.95 16.01 3.74
N ASN A 218 9.73 17.21 3.26
CA ASN A 218 10.49 18.40 3.65
C ASN A 218 10.33 18.72 5.14
N HIS A 219 9.09 18.70 5.67
CA HIS A 219 8.81 18.93 7.08
C HIS A 219 9.55 17.95 7.99
N TYR A 220 9.55 16.67 7.62
CA TYR A 220 10.20 15.64 8.42
C TYR A 220 11.73 15.81 8.42
N PHE A 221 12.35 15.98 7.25
CA PHE A 221 13.80 16.07 7.12
C PHE A 221 14.39 17.47 7.40
N SER A 222 13.58 18.53 7.48
CA SER A 222 14.04 19.84 7.98
C SER A 222 14.05 19.96 9.51
N SER A 223 13.60 18.93 10.22
CA SER A 223 13.49 18.87 11.68
C SER A 223 14.50 17.87 12.27
N ASP A 224 14.59 17.82 13.61
CA ASP A 224 15.41 16.81 14.31
C ASP A 224 14.71 15.43 14.46
N LEU A 225 13.50 15.26 13.90
CA LEU A 225 12.75 14.00 14.01
C LEU A 225 13.51 12.78 13.47
N PRO A 226 14.25 12.85 12.36
CA PRO A 226 15.04 11.72 11.86
C PRO A 226 16.07 11.20 12.86
N LEU A 227 16.65 12.08 13.70
CA LEU A 227 17.67 11.69 14.69
C LEU A 227 17.13 10.79 15.79
N ASN A 228 15.82 10.82 16.05
CA ASN A 228 15.16 10.10 17.14
C ASN A 228 14.21 8.98 16.65
N TYR A 229 14.17 8.70 15.36
CA TYR A 229 13.23 7.75 14.76
C TYR A 229 13.24 6.38 15.43
N LYS A 230 14.41 5.82 15.70
CA LYS A 230 14.56 4.48 16.28
C LYS A 230 13.92 4.36 17.67
N GLN A 231 13.94 5.44 18.45
CA GLN A 231 13.37 5.50 19.79
C GLN A 231 11.85 5.60 19.77
N VAL A 232 11.28 6.39 18.80
CA VAL A 232 9.86 6.73 18.79
C VAL A 232 9.01 5.89 17.84
N ARG A 233 9.60 5.14 16.91
CA ARG A 233 8.90 4.38 15.85
C ARG A 233 7.87 3.36 16.37
N ASN A 234 8.01 2.93 17.62
CA ASN A 234 7.08 1.98 18.24
C ASN A 234 5.97 2.66 19.05
N ASN A 235 5.94 3.99 19.14
CA ASN A 235 4.86 4.71 19.78
C ASN A 235 3.54 4.41 19.06
N LEU A 236 2.48 4.29 19.83
CA LEU A 236 1.16 3.95 19.29
C LEU A 236 0.53 5.16 18.59
N ASP A 237 0.74 6.36 19.12
CA ASP A 237 0.14 7.61 18.68
C ASP A 237 1.21 8.68 18.38
N GLY A 238 0.76 9.76 17.78
CA GLY A 238 1.55 10.96 17.51
C GLY A 238 2.06 11.06 16.06
N TRP A 239 1.84 12.24 15.47
CA TRP A 239 2.27 12.51 14.09
C TRP A 239 3.79 12.43 13.95
N LYS A 240 4.52 12.91 14.97
CA LYS A 240 5.98 12.98 15.01
C LYS A 240 6.67 11.63 15.31
N SER A 241 5.92 10.58 15.62
CA SER A 241 6.46 9.26 15.98
C SER A 241 7.02 8.47 14.78
N SER A 242 6.75 8.89 13.56
CA SER A 242 7.34 8.32 12.34
C SER A 242 7.37 9.36 11.22
N SER A 243 8.01 9.02 10.11
CA SER A 243 8.05 9.90 8.92
C SER A 243 6.66 10.13 8.30
N LYS A 244 5.70 9.23 8.51
CA LYS A 244 4.35 9.24 7.92
C LYS A 244 4.32 9.23 6.38
N LEU A 245 5.38 8.81 5.71
CA LEU A 245 5.52 8.90 4.24
C LEU A 245 4.82 7.75 3.49
N SER A 246 4.39 6.70 4.20
CA SER A 246 3.83 5.49 3.58
C SER A 246 2.61 5.73 2.67
N PRO A 247 1.64 6.64 2.95
CA PRO A 247 0.52 6.88 2.04
C PRO A 247 0.96 7.39 0.67
N TRP A 248 1.86 8.35 0.65
CA TRP A 248 2.36 8.92 -0.60
C TRP A 248 3.28 7.97 -1.37
N LEU A 249 4.08 7.15 -0.67
CA LEU A 249 4.85 6.05 -1.29
C LEU A 249 3.92 4.99 -1.88
N GLY A 250 2.82 4.66 -1.20
CA GLY A 250 1.84 3.66 -1.63
C GLY A 250 1.12 4.00 -2.93
N TYR A 251 0.90 5.28 -3.21
CA TYR A 251 0.30 5.78 -4.45
C TYR A 251 1.31 6.39 -5.42
N GLY A 252 2.60 6.39 -5.03
CA GLY A 252 3.66 6.93 -5.88
C GLY A 252 3.59 8.45 -6.06
N CYS A 253 2.99 9.19 -5.12
CA CYS A 253 3.04 10.65 -5.05
C CYS A 253 4.45 11.13 -4.69
N ILE A 254 5.22 10.32 -3.97
CA ILE A 254 6.67 10.42 -3.83
C ILE A 254 7.32 9.10 -4.20
N SER A 255 8.56 9.13 -4.69
CA SER A 255 9.31 7.93 -4.99
C SER A 255 10.17 7.46 -3.81
N PRO A 256 10.52 6.17 -3.71
CA PRO A 256 11.48 5.71 -2.72
C PRO A 256 12.87 6.33 -2.91
N ARG A 257 13.24 6.73 -4.13
CA ARG A 257 14.51 7.44 -4.41
C ARG A 257 14.53 8.83 -3.81
N GLN A 258 13.41 9.58 -3.89
CA GLN A 258 13.28 10.89 -3.24
C GLN A 258 13.44 10.79 -1.72
N VAL A 259 12.87 9.75 -1.09
CA VAL A 259 13.05 9.52 0.34
C VAL A 259 14.49 9.14 0.68
N PHE A 260 15.12 8.30 -0.14
CA PHE A 260 16.52 7.94 0.02
C PHE A 260 17.44 9.17 -0.09
N ASP A 261 17.25 10.01 -1.12
CA ASP A 261 18.04 11.23 -1.30
C ASP A 261 17.84 12.20 -0.12
N ALA A 262 16.62 12.32 0.42
CA ALA A 262 16.37 13.12 1.61
C ALA A 262 17.10 12.60 2.84
N ILE A 263 17.22 11.27 3.03
CA ILE A 263 18.02 10.67 4.10
C ILE A 263 19.50 11.03 3.91
N ILE A 264 20.05 10.86 2.72
CA ILE A 264 21.45 11.15 2.44
C ILE A 264 21.77 12.63 2.62
N ALA A 265 20.90 13.53 2.13
CA ALA A 265 21.06 14.96 2.32
C ALA A 265 21.04 15.34 3.81
N PHE A 266 20.11 14.77 4.58
CA PHE A 266 20.03 14.96 6.02
C PHE A 266 21.29 14.46 6.75
N GLU A 267 21.76 13.25 6.41
CA GLU A 267 22.98 12.69 7.00
C GLU A 267 24.23 13.53 6.68
N ALA A 268 24.30 14.12 5.49
CA ALA A 268 25.39 15.02 5.11
C ALA A 268 25.41 16.31 5.93
N GLU A 269 24.23 16.85 6.30
CA GLU A 269 24.09 18.09 7.08
C GLU A 269 24.20 17.85 8.60
N ARG A 270 23.50 16.83 9.11
CA ARG A 270 23.29 16.60 10.55
C ARG A 270 24.05 15.43 11.13
N GLY A 271 24.74 14.67 10.28
CA GLY A 271 25.45 13.46 10.65
C GLY A 271 24.57 12.20 10.67
N LYS A 272 25.19 11.08 10.36
CA LYS A 272 24.59 9.73 10.38
C LYS A 272 24.48 9.20 11.81
N ASN A 273 23.34 8.57 12.13
CA ASN A 273 23.18 7.86 13.40
C ASN A 273 22.33 6.58 13.23
N SER A 274 22.11 5.85 14.33
CA SER A 274 21.32 4.60 14.29
C SER A 274 19.84 4.80 13.95
N SER A 275 19.29 6.02 14.06
CA SER A 275 17.92 6.34 13.66
C SER A 275 17.80 6.60 12.17
N THR A 276 18.75 7.35 11.58
CA THR A 276 18.78 7.57 10.13
C THR A 276 19.07 6.28 9.38
N GLU A 277 19.98 5.43 9.90
CA GLU A 277 20.16 4.08 9.39
C GLU A 277 18.85 3.26 9.47
N CYS A 278 18.11 3.35 10.57
CA CYS A 278 16.84 2.65 10.73
C CYS A 278 15.81 3.12 9.69
N LEU A 279 15.74 4.42 9.35
CA LEU A 279 14.87 4.93 8.27
C LEU A 279 15.19 4.29 6.92
N TYR A 280 16.48 4.20 6.58
CA TYR A 280 16.90 3.51 5.35
C TYR A 280 16.53 2.03 5.37
N LEU A 281 16.69 1.34 6.52
CA LEU A 281 16.30 -0.06 6.65
C LEU A 281 14.81 -0.29 6.48
N GLU A 282 13.93 0.65 6.84
CA GLU A 282 12.49 0.54 6.58
C GLU A 282 12.17 0.65 5.07
N ILE A 283 12.90 1.49 4.32
CA ILE A 283 12.78 1.53 2.85
C ILE A 283 13.25 0.20 2.25
N LEU A 284 14.34 -0.37 2.75
CA LEU A 284 14.81 -1.69 2.31
C LEU A 284 13.84 -2.83 2.67
N TRP A 285 13.08 -2.73 3.76
CA TRP A 285 11.99 -3.67 4.06
C TRP A 285 10.88 -3.59 3.01
N ARG A 286 10.45 -2.37 2.64
CA ARG A 286 9.50 -2.18 1.54
C ARG A 286 10.04 -2.78 0.26
N GLU A 287 11.29 -2.50 -0.07
CA GLU A 287 11.98 -3.01 -1.26
C GLU A 287 11.99 -4.55 -1.30
N TYR A 288 12.35 -5.19 -0.19
CA TYR A 288 12.35 -6.64 -0.07
C TYR A 288 10.97 -7.25 -0.35
N PHE A 289 9.90 -6.68 0.17
CA PHE A 289 8.55 -7.15 -0.08
C PHE A 289 8.11 -6.95 -1.54
N GLN A 290 8.54 -5.86 -2.19
CA GLN A 290 8.27 -5.66 -3.62
C GLN A 290 8.92 -6.79 -4.45
N TRP A 291 10.20 -7.05 -4.26
CA TRP A 291 10.92 -8.10 -4.99
C TRP A 291 10.41 -9.50 -4.65
N LEU A 292 10.04 -9.73 -3.41
CA LEU A 292 9.41 -10.97 -3.00
C LEU A 292 8.08 -11.20 -3.74
N HIS A 293 7.27 -10.16 -3.89
CA HIS A 293 6.02 -10.23 -4.61
C HIS A 293 6.23 -10.44 -6.12
N PHE A 294 7.22 -9.78 -6.73
CA PHE A 294 7.61 -10.07 -8.11
C PHE A 294 8.00 -11.54 -8.31
N LYS A 295 8.78 -12.10 -7.38
CA LYS A 295 9.20 -13.52 -7.41
C LYS A 295 8.01 -14.46 -7.24
N MET A 296 7.14 -14.18 -6.28
CA MET A 296 6.08 -15.11 -5.83
C MET A 296 4.79 -15.00 -6.62
N GLY A 297 4.47 -13.81 -7.15
CA GLY A 297 3.23 -13.56 -7.90
C GLY A 297 2.00 -13.99 -7.12
N ILE A 298 1.15 -14.82 -7.73
CA ILE A 298 -0.11 -15.29 -7.13
C ILE A 298 0.08 -16.08 -5.82
N LYS A 299 1.26 -16.68 -5.61
CA LYS A 299 1.55 -17.44 -4.38
C LYS A 299 1.55 -16.55 -3.13
N THR A 300 1.77 -15.24 -3.30
CA THR A 300 1.66 -14.26 -2.21
C THR A 300 0.29 -14.27 -1.52
N TYR A 301 -0.76 -14.69 -2.22
CA TYR A 301 -2.15 -14.69 -1.72
C TYR A 301 -2.62 -16.06 -1.26
N GLN A 302 -1.77 -17.10 -1.35
CA GLN A 302 -2.13 -18.47 -0.96
C GLN A 302 -2.08 -18.64 0.57
N PHE A 303 -3.00 -19.45 1.12
CA PHE A 303 -3.15 -19.66 2.56
C PHE A 303 -1.84 -20.08 3.25
N LYS A 304 -1.14 -21.05 2.68
CA LYS A 304 0.16 -21.50 3.20
C LYS A 304 1.35 -20.59 2.82
N GLY A 305 1.12 -19.57 2.03
CA GLY A 305 2.17 -18.62 1.63
C GLY A 305 3.42 -19.30 1.07
N LEU A 306 4.56 -19.06 1.71
CA LEU A 306 5.87 -19.66 1.40
C LEU A 306 6.15 -20.92 2.23
N SER A 307 5.29 -21.26 3.20
CA SER A 307 5.50 -22.39 4.09
C SER A 307 5.17 -23.72 3.42
N GLN A 308 5.76 -24.78 3.93
CA GLN A 308 5.39 -26.16 3.56
C GLN A 308 4.05 -26.57 4.20
N GLN A 309 3.76 -26.03 5.38
CA GLN A 309 2.56 -26.34 6.16
C GLN A 309 1.59 -25.18 6.16
N ALA A 310 0.29 -25.46 6.08
CA ALA A 310 -0.75 -24.48 6.27
C ALA A 310 -0.88 -24.09 7.76
N PRO A 311 -1.26 -22.84 8.06
CA PRO A 311 -1.56 -22.43 9.44
C PRO A 311 -2.77 -23.21 9.98
N LEU A 312 -2.80 -23.46 11.31
CA LEU A 312 -3.96 -24.03 12.00
C LEU A 312 -4.99 -22.95 12.33
N THR A 313 -5.51 -22.30 11.29
CA THR A 313 -6.49 -21.23 11.39
C THR A 313 -7.59 -21.43 10.36
N THR A 314 -8.78 -20.87 10.62
CA THR A 314 -9.92 -20.97 9.71
C THR A 314 -10.69 -19.65 9.69
N PHE A 315 -11.89 -19.61 9.12
CA PHE A 315 -12.74 -18.43 9.13
C PHE A 315 -13.87 -18.57 10.14
N TYR A 316 -13.90 -17.67 11.13
CA TYR A 316 -14.97 -17.53 12.10
C TYR A 316 -15.64 -16.15 11.89
N PRO A 317 -16.80 -16.10 11.23
CA PRO A 317 -17.43 -14.83 10.83
C PRO A 317 -17.69 -13.88 12.00
N GLU A 318 -18.16 -14.39 13.13
CA GLU A 318 -18.49 -13.59 14.31
C GLU A 318 -17.22 -12.97 14.94
N ARG A 319 -16.16 -13.77 15.12
CA ARG A 319 -14.88 -13.29 15.64
C ARG A 319 -14.26 -12.26 14.71
N PHE A 320 -14.32 -12.50 13.40
CA PHE A 320 -13.81 -11.57 12.40
C PHE A 320 -14.57 -10.24 12.43
N ASN A 321 -15.90 -10.30 12.48
CA ASN A 321 -16.71 -9.09 12.56
C ASN A 321 -16.43 -8.28 13.83
N LYS A 322 -16.33 -8.94 14.99
CA LYS A 322 -15.94 -8.28 16.25
C LYS A 322 -14.56 -7.65 16.17
N TRP A 323 -13.60 -8.32 15.54
CA TRP A 323 -12.26 -7.76 15.34
C TRP A 323 -12.30 -6.53 14.42
N CYS A 324 -13.00 -6.57 13.30
CA CYS A 324 -13.16 -5.44 12.39
C CYS A 324 -13.82 -4.23 13.05
N LEU A 325 -14.77 -4.47 13.96
CA LEU A 325 -15.52 -3.42 14.66
C LEU A 325 -14.82 -2.90 15.93
N GLY A 326 -13.70 -3.52 16.34
CA GLY A 326 -13.04 -3.16 17.61
C GLY A 326 -13.85 -3.55 18.82
N ASN A 327 -14.45 -4.75 18.82
CA ASN A 327 -15.30 -5.30 19.89
C ASN A 327 -14.82 -6.69 20.33
N THR A 328 -13.53 -6.85 20.51
CA THR A 328 -12.89 -8.07 21.03
C THR A 328 -12.69 -7.97 22.55
N PRO A 329 -12.31 -9.05 23.26
CA PRO A 329 -11.91 -9.00 24.67
C PRO A 329 -10.61 -8.20 24.94
N TYR A 330 -9.97 -7.66 23.92
CA TYR A 330 -8.66 -7.01 24.00
C TYR A 330 -8.78 -5.49 23.76
N PRO A 331 -8.91 -4.66 24.83
CA PRO A 331 -9.17 -3.23 24.68
C PRO A 331 -8.15 -2.46 23.81
N LEU A 332 -6.86 -2.82 23.90
CA LEU A 332 -5.82 -2.21 23.05
C LEU A 332 -6.04 -2.53 21.56
N VAL A 333 -6.42 -3.77 21.24
CA VAL A 333 -6.75 -4.18 19.86
C VAL A 333 -7.99 -3.43 19.37
N ASN A 334 -9.00 -3.28 20.22
CA ASN A 334 -10.22 -2.54 19.89
C ASN A 334 -9.90 -1.08 19.54
N ALA A 335 -9.05 -0.42 20.34
CA ALA A 335 -8.61 0.95 20.06
C ALA A 335 -7.90 1.07 18.72
N PHE A 336 -7.04 0.11 18.35
CA PHE A 336 -6.38 0.09 17.05
C PHE A 336 -7.38 -0.10 15.88
N MET A 337 -8.35 -1.00 16.03
CA MET A 337 -9.31 -1.26 14.96
C MET A 337 -10.25 -0.09 14.75
N ILE A 338 -10.60 0.62 15.82
CA ILE A 338 -11.36 1.87 15.76
C ILE A 338 -10.54 2.98 15.07
N GLU A 339 -9.26 3.17 15.47
CA GLU A 339 -8.37 4.12 14.78
C GLU A 339 -8.27 3.83 13.28
N LEU A 340 -8.06 2.56 12.93
CA LEU A 340 -7.98 2.13 11.54
C LEU A 340 -9.22 2.51 10.75
N LYS A 341 -10.40 2.23 11.28
CA LYS A 341 -11.68 2.50 10.63
C LYS A 341 -11.94 4.00 10.47
N GLU A 342 -11.61 4.79 11.51
CA GLU A 342 -11.86 6.24 11.52
C GLU A 342 -10.85 7.02 10.66
N THR A 343 -9.58 6.56 10.59
CA THR A 343 -8.49 7.33 9.96
C THR A 343 -7.91 6.69 8.71
N GLY A 344 -8.12 5.40 8.51
CA GLY A 344 -7.42 4.62 7.49
C GLY A 344 -5.94 4.41 7.77
N TYR A 345 -5.47 4.63 9.01
CA TYR A 345 -4.06 4.52 9.36
C TYR A 345 -3.85 3.83 10.71
N LEU A 346 -2.75 3.12 10.84
CA LEU A 346 -2.25 2.57 12.10
C LEU A 346 -0.74 2.74 12.21
N SER A 347 -0.25 2.91 13.43
CA SER A 347 1.18 2.77 13.72
C SER A 347 1.67 1.36 13.37
N ASN A 348 2.97 1.22 13.04
CA ASN A 348 3.55 -0.10 12.74
C ASN A 348 3.32 -1.10 13.88
N ARG A 349 3.44 -0.66 15.14
CA ARG A 349 3.20 -1.51 16.31
C ARG A 349 1.74 -1.93 16.41
N GLY A 350 0.80 -1.03 16.15
CA GLY A 350 -0.63 -1.35 16.11
C GLY A 350 -0.95 -2.42 15.07
N ARG A 351 -0.40 -2.31 13.86
CA ARG A 351 -0.57 -3.33 12.80
C ARG A 351 -0.08 -4.71 13.23
N GLN A 352 1.08 -4.77 13.87
CA GLN A 352 1.65 -6.05 14.34
C GLN A 352 0.81 -6.69 15.44
N ILE A 353 0.34 -5.91 16.41
CA ILE A 353 -0.47 -6.42 17.52
C ILE A 353 -1.84 -6.89 17.02
N THR A 354 -2.51 -6.11 16.17
CA THR A 354 -3.84 -6.48 15.63
C THR A 354 -3.77 -7.70 14.74
N ALA A 355 -2.73 -7.81 13.90
CA ALA A 355 -2.54 -8.98 13.04
C ALA A 355 -2.20 -10.23 13.87
N SER A 356 -1.36 -10.10 14.89
CA SER A 356 -1.05 -11.19 15.81
C SER A 356 -2.28 -11.66 16.56
N CYS A 357 -3.13 -10.74 17.04
CA CYS A 357 -4.39 -11.06 17.69
C CYS A 357 -5.31 -11.88 16.78
N LEU A 358 -5.51 -11.43 15.54
CA LEU A 358 -6.34 -12.15 14.59
C LEU A 358 -5.89 -13.60 14.38
N VAL A 359 -4.58 -13.79 14.18
CA VAL A 359 -4.02 -15.12 13.84
C VAL A 359 -3.91 -16.01 15.07
N ASN A 360 -3.39 -15.50 16.19
CA ASN A 360 -3.02 -16.35 17.34
C ASN A 360 -4.12 -16.45 18.38
N GLU A 361 -4.82 -15.34 18.70
CA GLU A 361 -5.86 -15.33 19.74
C GLU A 361 -7.23 -15.72 19.16
N LEU A 362 -7.55 -15.22 17.95
CA LEU A 362 -8.84 -15.47 17.32
C LEU A 362 -8.81 -16.68 16.37
N SER A 363 -7.63 -17.23 16.06
CA SER A 363 -7.42 -18.38 15.17
C SER A 363 -8.03 -18.18 13.77
N ILE A 364 -8.03 -16.96 13.26
CA ILE A 364 -8.62 -16.60 11.97
C ILE A 364 -7.56 -16.65 10.87
N ASP A 365 -7.96 -17.13 9.70
CA ASP A 365 -7.15 -17.11 8.48
C ASP A 365 -6.65 -15.68 8.21
N TRP A 366 -5.34 -15.51 8.19
CA TRP A 366 -4.64 -14.24 8.04
C TRP A 366 -5.06 -13.45 6.80
N ARG A 367 -5.55 -14.13 5.75
CA ARG A 367 -5.94 -13.48 4.50
C ARG A 367 -7.16 -12.57 4.65
N TYR A 368 -8.07 -12.91 5.56
CA TYR A 368 -9.22 -12.04 5.89
C TYR A 368 -8.74 -10.72 6.52
N GLY A 369 -7.78 -10.80 7.43
CA GLY A 369 -7.17 -9.60 8.00
C GLY A 369 -6.39 -8.78 6.98
N ALA A 370 -5.66 -9.45 6.08
CA ALA A 370 -4.94 -8.79 4.98
C ALA A 370 -5.91 -8.05 4.04
N ALA A 371 -7.06 -8.64 3.72
CA ALA A 371 -8.08 -8.04 2.88
C ALA A 371 -8.78 -6.86 3.58
N TRP A 372 -9.05 -6.97 4.89
CA TRP A 372 -9.58 -5.86 5.67
C TRP A 372 -8.60 -4.67 5.73
N PHE A 373 -7.31 -4.94 5.91
CA PHE A 373 -6.28 -3.90 5.84
C PHE A 373 -6.16 -3.30 4.44
N GLU A 374 -6.33 -4.11 3.40
CA GLU A 374 -6.42 -3.63 2.02
C GLU A 374 -7.57 -2.63 1.85
N GLU A 375 -8.74 -2.91 2.40
CA GLU A 375 -9.89 -2.02 2.34
C GLU A 375 -9.64 -0.70 3.08
N GLN A 376 -9.08 -0.76 4.30
CA GLN A 376 -9.03 0.39 5.20
C GLN A 376 -7.80 1.28 5.04
N LEU A 377 -6.61 0.72 4.81
CA LEU A 377 -5.35 1.45 4.91
C LEU A 377 -5.11 2.45 3.78
N VAL A 378 -5.01 3.74 4.08
CA VAL A 378 -4.67 4.80 3.11
C VAL A 378 -3.27 4.62 2.49
N ASP A 379 -2.39 3.88 3.15
CA ASP A 379 -1.04 3.55 2.67
C ASP A 379 -0.93 2.13 2.09
N TYR A 380 -2.06 1.56 1.65
CA TYR A 380 -2.04 0.21 1.12
C TYR A 380 -1.07 0.04 -0.07
N ASP A 381 -0.16 -0.89 0.11
CA ASP A 381 0.75 -1.44 -0.89
C ASP A 381 0.61 -2.97 -0.84
N ALA A 382 0.22 -3.58 -1.95
CA ALA A 382 -0.09 -5.01 -1.98
C ALA A 382 1.09 -5.88 -1.50
N ALA A 383 2.30 -5.58 -1.95
CA ALA A 383 3.49 -6.35 -1.58
C ALA A 383 3.80 -6.23 -0.08
N VAL A 384 3.73 -5.01 0.44
CA VAL A 384 4.03 -4.72 1.85
C VAL A 384 2.93 -5.28 2.76
N ASN A 385 1.66 -5.07 2.42
CA ASN A 385 0.54 -5.55 3.24
C ASN A 385 0.53 -7.09 3.31
N TRP A 386 0.43 -7.76 2.18
CA TRP A 386 0.34 -9.22 2.14
C TRP A 386 1.63 -9.90 2.64
N GLY A 387 2.80 -9.32 2.37
CA GLY A 387 4.08 -9.80 2.90
C GLY A 387 4.18 -9.71 4.42
N ASN A 388 3.73 -8.62 5.04
CA ASN A 388 3.70 -8.46 6.49
C ASN A 388 2.68 -9.40 7.16
N TRP A 389 1.51 -9.61 6.56
CA TRP A 389 0.54 -10.57 7.06
C TRP A 389 1.06 -12.00 7.02
N GLN A 390 1.72 -12.42 5.92
CA GLN A 390 2.43 -13.71 5.86
C GLN A 390 3.51 -13.82 6.94
N TYR A 391 4.25 -12.73 7.19
CA TYR A 391 5.29 -12.70 8.20
C TYR A 391 4.74 -12.93 9.62
N ILE A 392 3.61 -12.29 9.97
CA ILE A 392 2.95 -12.50 11.27
C ILE A 392 2.37 -13.91 11.37
N ALA A 393 1.71 -14.40 10.31
CA ALA A 393 1.11 -15.72 10.28
C ALA A 393 2.13 -16.89 10.22
N GLY A 394 3.43 -16.61 10.11
CA GLY A 394 4.46 -17.64 10.06
C GLY A 394 4.57 -18.38 8.73
N VAL A 395 3.91 -17.88 7.69
CA VAL A 395 3.93 -18.47 6.34
C VAL A 395 4.74 -17.60 5.34
N GLY A 396 5.40 -16.57 5.81
CA GLY A 396 6.19 -15.63 5.01
C GLY A 396 7.69 -15.88 5.09
N ALA A 397 8.45 -14.88 4.70
CA ALA A 397 9.92 -14.89 4.65
C ALA A 397 10.56 -14.70 6.04
N ASP A 398 10.16 -15.43 7.05
CA ASP A 398 10.79 -15.48 8.38
C ASP A 398 11.19 -16.92 8.73
N PRO A 399 12.48 -17.20 8.92
CA PRO A 399 12.95 -18.55 9.27
C PRO A 399 12.55 -18.99 10.69
N ARG A 400 12.02 -18.09 11.51
CA ARG A 400 11.65 -18.35 12.92
C ARG A 400 10.19 -18.74 13.13
N GLY A 401 9.41 -18.85 12.06
CA GLY A 401 7.96 -19.05 12.15
C GLY A 401 7.19 -17.75 12.48
N GLY A 402 5.91 -17.88 12.84
CA GLY A 402 5.02 -16.76 13.11
C GLY A 402 5.43 -15.86 14.29
N ARG A 403 4.73 -14.74 14.39
CA ARG A 403 4.94 -13.75 15.45
C ARG A 403 3.74 -13.70 16.39
N HIS A 404 3.94 -14.12 17.61
CA HIS A 404 2.96 -13.97 18.67
C HIS A 404 3.34 -12.80 19.58
N PHE A 405 2.47 -11.81 19.65
CA PHE A 405 2.62 -10.65 20.53
C PHE A 405 1.67 -10.82 21.72
N ASN A 406 2.21 -11.11 22.90
CA ASN A 406 1.42 -11.14 24.11
C ASN A 406 0.78 -9.76 24.36
N ILE A 407 -0.54 -9.67 24.24
CA ILE A 407 -1.30 -8.40 24.21
C ILE A 407 -1.17 -7.65 25.54
N GLU A 408 -1.26 -8.34 26.68
CA GLU A 408 -1.12 -7.74 28.00
C GLU A 408 0.26 -7.09 28.17
N LYS A 409 1.31 -7.81 27.80
CA LYS A 409 2.68 -7.28 27.82
C LYS A 409 2.84 -6.07 26.89
N GLN A 410 2.21 -6.08 25.72
CA GLN A 410 2.24 -4.93 24.80
C GLN A 410 1.47 -3.75 25.37
N THR A 411 0.33 -3.99 26.03
CA THR A 411 -0.44 -2.95 26.70
C THR A 411 0.38 -2.29 27.82
N THR A 412 0.96 -3.08 28.70
CA THR A 412 1.80 -2.57 29.80
C THR A 412 3.01 -1.76 29.29
N LEU A 413 3.58 -2.15 28.14
CA LEU A 413 4.78 -1.51 27.58
C LEU A 413 4.48 -0.22 26.83
N TYR A 414 3.38 -0.15 26.08
CA TYR A 414 3.12 0.94 25.13
C TYR A 414 1.94 1.83 25.48
N ASP A 415 1.05 1.37 26.37
CA ASP A 415 -0.12 2.12 26.83
C ASP A 415 -0.44 1.84 28.30
N PRO A 416 0.55 1.99 29.22
CA PRO A 416 0.41 1.62 30.65
C PRO A 416 -0.73 2.37 31.34
N ASP A 417 -0.97 3.62 30.96
CA ASP A 417 -2.00 4.50 31.53
C ASP A 417 -3.31 4.44 30.75
N SER A 418 -3.46 3.52 29.79
CA SER A 418 -4.63 3.36 28.92
C SER A 418 -5.01 4.63 28.14
N THR A 419 -4.08 5.59 27.99
CA THR A 419 -4.34 6.88 27.33
C THR A 419 -4.76 6.69 25.87
N TYR A 420 -4.09 5.80 25.15
CA TYR A 420 -4.41 5.48 23.75
C TYR A 420 -5.77 4.75 23.65
N GLN A 421 -6.01 3.79 24.52
CA GLN A 421 -7.28 3.07 24.60
C GLN A 421 -8.45 4.02 24.87
N ILE A 422 -8.33 4.88 25.89
CA ILE A 422 -9.35 5.87 26.24
C ILE A 422 -9.63 6.82 25.06
N LYS A 423 -8.58 7.32 24.39
CA LYS A 423 -8.71 8.22 23.25
C LYS A 423 -9.64 7.66 22.17
N TRP A 424 -9.47 6.39 21.83
CA TRP A 424 -10.18 5.80 20.71
C TRP A 424 -11.52 5.16 21.10
N THR A 425 -11.64 4.59 22.30
CA THR A 425 -12.90 4.00 22.78
C THR A 425 -13.94 5.06 23.15
N LEU A 426 -13.54 6.22 23.69
CA LEU A 426 -14.47 7.33 23.94
C LEU A 426 -14.96 8.01 22.65
N ALA A 427 -14.25 7.87 21.54
CA ALA A 427 -14.66 8.38 20.25
C ALA A 427 -15.73 7.51 19.58
N CYS A 428 -15.96 6.29 20.07
CA CYS A 428 -16.97 5.37 19.55
C CYS A 428 -18.32 5.54 20.30
N ASP A 429 -19.38 5.43 19.54
CA ASP A 429 -20.73 5.27 20.09
C ASP A 429 -20.83 3.85 20.69
N ILE A 430 -20.53 3.74 22.00
CA ILE A 430 -20.50 2.48 22.77
C ILE A 430 -21.81 1.68 22.61
N ASN A 431 -22.92 2.34 22.29
CA ASN A 431 -24.22 1.70 22.07
C ASN A 431 -24.27 0.84 20.79
N LYS A 432 -23.29 0.94 19.91
CA LYS A 432 -23.17 0.10 18.69
C LYS A 432 -22.32 -1.15 18.87
N LEU A 433 -21.66 -1.29 20.01
CA LEU A 433 -20.84 -2.46 20.33
C LEU A 433 -21.70 -3.56 20.92
N SER A 434 -21.61 -4.76 20.37
CA SER A 434 -22.27 -5.94 20.98
C SER A 434 -21.62 -6.25 22.32
N ASN A 435 -22.43 -6.30 23.40
CA ASN A 435 -21.98 -6.63 24.74
C ASN A 435 -21.80 -8.15 24.98
N GLN A 436 -21.92 -8.98 23.95
CA GLN A 436 -21.78 -10.43 24.10
C GLN A 436 -20.29 -10.81 24.16
N PRO A 437 -19.87 -11.60 25.17
CA PRO A 437 -18.53 -12.14 25.23
C PRO A 437 -18.24 -13.04 24.02
N LEU A 438 -17.01 -12.93 23.47
CA LEU A 438 -16.56 -13.81 22.38
C LEU A 438 -16.63 -15.29 22.76
N ASP A 439 -16.31 -15.61 24.00
CA ASP A 439 -16.12 -16.99 24.49
C ASP A 439 -17.42 -17.77 24.62
N SER A 440 -18.57 -17.13 24.79
CA SER A 440 -19.84 -17.82 24.97
C SER A 440 -20.43 -18.41 23.70
N LEU A 441 -20.00 -17.93 22.52
CA LEU A 441 -20.48 -18.41 21.23
C LEU A 441 -19.51 -19.38 20.55
N ASP A 442 -18.22 -19.27 20.86
CA ASP A 442 -17.19 -19.95 20.08
C ASP A 442 -16.73 -21.29 20.64
N ALA A 443 -16.90 -21.54 21.95
CA ALA A 443 -16.41 -22.75 22.58
C ALA A 443 -17.30 -24.00 22.28
N ALA A 444 -18.59 -23.80 21.97
CA ALA A 444 -19.53 -24.88 21.78
C ALA A 444 -19.78 -25.31 20.31
N ASP A 445 -19.56 -24.40 19.36
CA ASP A 445 -20.13 -24.55 18.02
C ASP A 445 -19.11 -24.84 16.90
N TRP A 446 -17.79 -24.76 17.18
CA TRP A 446 -16.78 -24.89 16.14
C TRP A 446 -15.71 -25.92 16.50
N PRO A 447 -15.83 -27.15 15.99
CA PRO A 447 -14.73 -28.10 16.10
C PRO A 447 -13.52 -27.55 15.33
N VAL A 448 -12.37 -27.58 15.97
CA VAL A 448 -11.09 -27.34 15.28
C VAL A 448 -10.95 -28.45 14.24
N VAL A 449 -11.14 -28.12 12.98
CA VAL A 449 -10.85 -29.06 11.89
C VAL A 449 -9.34 -29.14 11.77
N LEU A 450 -8.75 -30.13 12.40
CA LEU A 450 -7.36 -30.49 12.14
C LEU A 450 -7.26 -30.94 10.69
N PRO A 451 -6.24 -30.44 9.93
CA PRO A 451 -6.01 -30.97 8.58
C PRO A 451 -5.83 -32.45 8.66
N SER A 452 -6.58 -33.20 7.80
CA SER A 452 -6.40 -34.63 7.70
C SER A 452 -4.96 -34.92 7.29
N SER A 453 -4.33 -35.89 7.92
CA SER A 453 -2.96 -36.33 7.64
C SER A 453 -2.76 -36.92 6.22
N ASN A 454 -3.77 -36.80 5.34
CA ASN A 454 -3.83 -37.43 4.02
C ASN A 454 -3.80 -36.42 2.85
N ASP A 455 -3.59 -35.14 3.09
CA ASP A 455 -3.31 -34.18 1.99
C ASP A 455 -1.79 -34.05 1.76
N GLU A 456 -1.19 -35.19 1.33
CA GLU A 456 0.12 -35.23 0.69
C GLU A 456 0.05 -34.79 -0.78
#